data_4a9fcc871589aea06e620c5ecc0fae15
#
_entry.id   4a9fcc871589aea06e620c5ecc0fae15
#
_cell.length_a   1.000
_cell.length_b   1.000
_cell.length_c   1.000
_cell.angle_alpha   90.00
_cell.angle_beta   90.00
_cell.angle_gamma   90.00
#
_symmetry.space_group_name_H-M   'P 1'
#
loop_
_entity.id
_entity.type
_entity.pdbx_description
1 polymer ?
#
loop_
_entity_poly.entity_id
_entity_poly.type
_entity_poly.pdbx_seq_one_letter_code
_entity_poly.pdbx_strand_id
1 'polypeptide(L)'
;MATTLSSIPNGLLPATVAGPIFEKTEELSAVQQLARRVPLSLTANTVVPVSMDIPAAGWVSEGGVKPVGSGAVGIKQMQGKKVALLVPVSEEIARTNAAGLYEQLKQDLPVAIARAFDYAAIHGKDLRTGGAGPFADYLTKGASSIEIGTATQGTGSTYTDLVNGEKLVVDAGFDFTGFAADPRLKPTLKLSTDTTGRPLWVDDPQSGINAGNLIGYPAYYNRGVSGAYRRSGSRVQVVTITGTPTGGTFSLAVGGAIASGIAFNAASSAVQTAIRALGTPWAGATVTGSAGGPYTITLSPLGGASAPIVASGAGLTGGTNPTVVVAQSPDSDSNLRAIGGDWSQAAWGQGMDITIKVSDTASYVDENGVTHSAFQENLVLLLVEAHYGFVTSDAPGKFVAYTDAA
;
A
#
# COMPACT_ATOMS: atom_id res chain seq x y z
N MET A 1 -29.58 -41.73 -4.51
CA MET A 1 -28.95 -40.51 -5.02
C MET A 1 -28.26 -39.87 -3.83
N ALA A 2 -26.95 -39.83 -3.87
CA ALA A 2 -26.17 -39.17 -2.83
C ALA A 2 -26.37 -37.65 -2.99
N THR A 3 -26.78 -36.98 -1.93
CA THR A 3 -26.87 -35.52 -1.88
C THR A 3 -25.41 -35.00 -1.85
N THR A 4 -24.88 -34.60 -3.00
CA THR A 4 -23.55 -34.03 -3.10
C THR A 4 -23.56 -32.61 -2.53
N LEU A 5 -22.49 -32.21 -1.82
CA LEU A 5 -22.35 -30.87 -1.28
C LEU A 5 -22.44 -29.75 -2.35
N SER A 6 -22.28 -30.11 -3.64
CA SER A 6 -22.52 -29.21 -4.76
C SER A 6 -24.01 -28.79 -4.93
N SER A 7 -24.95 -29.40 -4.19
CA SER A 7 -26.33 -28.99 -4.13
C SER A 7 -26.65 -28.00 -3.01
N ILE A 8 -25.66 -27.59 -2.22
CA ILE A 8 -25.80 -26.46 -1.30
C ILE A 8 -25.54 -25.20 -2.11
N PRO A 9 -26.57 -24.43 -2.49
CA PRO A 9 -26.36 -23.24 -3.29
C PRO A 9 -25.55 -22.23 -2.45
N ASN A 10 -24.39 -21.80 -2.94
CA ASN A 10 -23.63 -20.59 -2.55
C ASN A 10 -23.66 -20.19 -1.05
N GLY A 11 -23.75 -21.14 -0.12
CA GLY A 11 -24.32 -20.91 1.19
C GLY A 11 -23.37 -21.02 2.36
N LEU A 12 -22.07 -21.18 2.16
CA LEU A 12 -21.13 -21.15 3.29
C LEU A 12 -20.79 -19.73 3.76
N LEU A 13 -20.91 -18.74 2.87
CA LEU A 13 -20.94 -17.33 3.24
C LEU A 13 -22.24 -16.72 2.67
N PRO A 14 -23.25 -16.50 3.48
CA PRO A 14 -24.50 -15.91 3.01
C PRO A 14 -24.28 -14.49 2.48
N ALA A 15 -25.12 -14.03 1.55
CA ALA A 15 -25.06 -12.68 1.00
C ALA A 15 -25.05 -11.57 2.07
N THR A 16 -25.56 -11.85 3.25
CA THR A 16 -25.51 -11.00 4.44
C THR A 16 -24.07 -10.75 4.96
N VAL A 17 -23.10 -11.57 4.57
CA VAL A 17 -21.68 -11.35 4.95
C VAL A 17 -20.98 -10.41 3.97
N ALA A 18 -21.39 -10.38 2.71
CA ALA A 18 -20.79 -9.50 1.70
C ALA A 18 -21.03 -8.01 1.99
N GLY A 19 -22.24 -7.65 2.40
CA GLY A 19 -22.59 -6.28 2.77
C GLY A 19 -21.71 -5.71 3.90
N PRO A 20 -21.60 -6.38 5.07
CA PRO A 20 -20.73 -5.94 6.16
C PRO A 20 -19.24 -5.83 5.78
N ILE A 21 -18.75 -6.72 4.92
CA ILE A 21 -17.37 -6.66 4.43
C ILE A 21 -17.15 -5.40 3.58
N PHE A 22 -18.10 -5.07 2.72
CA PHE A 22 -18.03 -3.88 1.90
C PHE A 22 -18.09 -2.60 2.73
N GLU A 23 -19.05 -2.47 3.60
CA GLU A 23 -19.17 -1.32 4.51
C GLU A 23 -17.89 -1.11 5.33
N LYS A 24 -17.33 -2.21 5.84
CA LYS A 24 -16.07 -2.17 6.59
C LYS A 24 -14.87 -1.78 5.70
N THR A 25 -14.87 -2.18 4.43
CA THR A 25 -13.84 -1.79 3.48
C THR A 25 -13.88 -0.28 3.22
N GLU A 26 -15.07 0.27 2.99
CA GLU A 26 -15.26 1.71 2.81
C GLU A 26 -14.82 2.48 4.05
N GLU A 27 -15.20 2.02 5.23
CA GLU A 27 -14.80 2.60 6.52
C GLU A 27 -13.28 2.60 6.76
N LEU A 28 -12.56 1.60 6.24
CA LEU A 28 -11.12 1.45 6.44
C LEU A 28 -10.26 2.10 5.36
N SER A 29 -10.79 2.34 4.17
CA SER A 29 -10.06 2.97 3.07
C SER A 29 -10.00 4.48 3.27
N ALA A 30 -8.80 5.03 3.37
CA ALA A 30 -8.61 6.47 3.52
C ALA A 30 -9.03 7.24 2.25
N VAL A 31 -8.77 6.68 1.07
CA VAL A 31 -9.14 7.30 -0.20
C VAL A 31 -10.65 7.30 -0.41
N GLN A 32 -11.34 6.21 -0.05
CA GLN A 32 -12.80 6.12 -0.20
C GLN A 32 -13.55 7.08 0.73
N GLN A 33 -12.99 7.36 1.91
CA GLN A 33 -13.57 8.31 2.86
C GLN A 33 -13.40 9.78 2.44
N LEU A 34 -12.34 10.10 1.73
CA LEU A 34 -12.01 11.47 1.36
C LEU A 34 -12.48 11.84 -0.05
N ALA A 35 -12.32 10.96 -1.02
CA ALA A 35 -12.65 11.21 -2.41
C ALA A 35 -14.15 11.04 -2.70
N ARG A 36 -14.62 11.75 -3.72
CA ARG A 36 -16.01 11.72 -4.14
C ARG A 36 -16.41 10.35 -4.72
N ARG A 37 -17.49 9.76 -4.22
CA ARG A 37 -18.07 8.55 -4.78
C ARG A 37 -18.89 8.84 -6.04
N VAL A 38 -18.67 8.06 -7.10
CA VAL A 38 -19.38 8.15 -8.38
C VAL A 38 -19.85 6.75 -8.78
N PRO A 39 -21.08 6.57 -9.29
CA PRO A 39 -21.52 5.27 -9.79
C PRO A 39 -20.62 4.82 -10.95
N LEU A 40 -20.18 3.55 -10.92
CA LEU A 40 -19.30 2.96 -11.91
C LEU A 40 -20.08 1.94 -12.76
N SER A 41 -19.97 2.06 -14.08
CA SER A 41 -20.50 1.05 -15.00
C SER A 41 -19.54 -0.15 -15.10
N LEU A 42 -20.08 -1.36 -15.17
CA LEU A 42 -19.30 -2.58 -15.39
C LEU A 42 -18.85 -2.77 -16.85
N THR A 43 -19.66 -2.25 -17.78
CA THR A 43 -19.50 -2.53 -19.20
C THR A 43 -19.00 -1.36 -20.02
N ALA A 44 -19.06 -0.15 -19.46
CA ALA A 44 -18.66 1.08 -20.14
C ALA A 44 -17.80 1.96 -19.21
N ASN A 45 -16.96 2.79 -19.82
CA ASN A 45 -16.23 3.80 -19.07
C ASN A 45 -17.21 4.83 -18.49
N THR A 46 -17.11 5.10 -17.22
CA THR A 46 -17.86 6.16 -16.57
C THR A 46 -17.17 7.50 -16.84
N VAL A 47 -17.91 8.44 -17.39
CA VAL A 47 -17.41 9.78 -17.67
C VAL A 47 -17.59 10.65 -16.43
N VAL A 48 -16.49 11.18 -15.93
CA VAL A 48 -16.47 12.10 -14.79
C VAL A 48 -16.11 13.50 -15.30
N PRO A 49 -17.05 14.47 -15.27
CA PRO A 49 -16.74 15.84 -15.64
C PRO A 49 -15.85 16.49 -14.57
N VAL A 50 -14.82 17.19 -15.02
CA VAL A 50 -13.88 17.95 -14.20
C VAL A 50 -13.90 19.40 -14.66
N SER A 51 -14.15 20.34 -13.74
CA SER A 51 -14.01 21.76 -14.03
C SER A 51 -12.52 22.10 -14.12
N MET A 52 -12.09 22.67 -15.23
CA MET A 52 -10.68 23.03 -15.48
C MET A 52 -10.41 24.51 -15.26
N ASP A 53 -11.44 25.36 -15.36
CA ASP A 53 -11.31 26.80 -15.19
C ASP A 53 -12.63 27.42 -14.75
N ILE A 54 -12.54 28.45 -13.94
CA ILE A 54 -13.69 29.23 -13.48
C ILE A 54 -13.70 30.56 -14.27
N PRO A 55 -14.76 30.85 -15.06
CA PRO A 55 -14.80 32.06 -15.81
C PRO A 55 -14.81 33.30 -14.89
N ALA A 56 -13.98 34.29 -15.24
CA ALA A 56 -13.93 35.56 -14.52
C ALA A 56 -15.14 36.43 -14.83
N ALA A 57 -15.83 36.93 -13.81
CA ALA A 57 -16.89 37.90 -13.93
C ALA A 57 -16.33 39.32 -13.90
N GLY A 58 -16.88 40.22 -14.71
CA GLY A 58 -16.48 41.65 -14.77
C GLY A 58 -17.65 42.57 -14.41
N TRP A 59 -17.32 43.69 -13.81
CA TRP A 59 -18.31 44.76 -13.54
C TRP A 59 -18.64 45.51 -14.81
N VAL A 60 -19.92 45.76 -15.05
CA VAL A 60 -20.42 46.46 -16.26
C VAL A 60 -21.27 47.62 -15.85
N SER A 61 -21.07 48.81 -16.49
CA SER A 61 -21.93 49.98 -16.33
C SER A 61 -23.29 49.75 -16.99
N GLU A 62 -24.28 50.53 -16.60
CA GLU A 62 -25.60 50.46 -17.21
C GLU A 62 -25.52 50.71 -18.74
N GLY A 63 -26.05 49.75 -19.55
CA GLY A 63 -25.94 49.78 -21.00
C GLY A 63 -24.60 49.29 -21.57
N GLY A 64 -23.60 48.94 -20.76
CA GLY A 64 -22.28 48.48 -21.23
C GLY A 64 -22.29 47.03 -21.75
N VAL A 65 -21.30 46.71 -22.60
CA VAL A 65 -21.11 45.38 -23.16
C VAL A 65 -20.66 44.42 -22.06
N LYS A 66 -21.35 43.29 -21.94
CA LYS A 66 -21.05 42.27 -20.94
C LYS A 66 -19.81 41.48 -21.34
N PRO A 67 -18.85 41.20 -20.40
CA PRO A 67 -17.70 40.36 -20.69
C PRO A 67 -18.15 38.92 -21.00
N VAL A 68 -17.54 38.33 -22.01
CA VAL A 68 -17.78 36.94 -22.40
C VAL A 68 -16.70 36.09 -21.71
N GLY A 69 -17.10 35.22 -20.79
CA GLY A 69 -16.22 34.24 -20.19
C GLY A 69 -16.46 32.85 -20.79
N SER A 70 -15.41 32.10 -21.02
CA SER A 70 -15.48 30.67 -21.39
C SER A 70 -15.00 29.84 -20.21
N GLY A 71 -15.86 28.99 -19.69
CA GLY A 71 -15.43 27.95 -18.73
C GLY A 71 -14.89 26.74 -19.49
N ALA A 72 -13.77 26.19 -19.04
CA ALA A 72 -13.23 24.95 -19.57
C ALA A 72 -13.71 23.78 -18.73
N VAL A 73 -14.39 22.83 -19.36
CA VAL A 73 -14.80 21.57 -18.73
C VAL A 73 -14.04 20.43 -19.38
N GLY A 74 -13.21 19.74 -18.61
CA GLY A 74 -12.55 18.51 -19.02
C GLY A 74 -13.41 17.29 -18.67
N ILE A 75 -13.13 16.19 -19.33
CA ILE A 75 -13.74 14.89 -19.03
C ILE A 75 -12.64 13.88 -18.72
N LYS A 76 -12.83 13.15 -17.62
CA LYS A 76 -12.03 11.98 -17.25
C LYS A 76 -12.85 10.73 -17.42
N GLN A 77 -12.23 9.67 -17.89
CA GLN A 77 -12.86 8.37 -18.03
C GLN A 77 -12.39 7.46 -16.91
N MET A 78 -13.32 7.03 -16.07
CA MET A 78 -13.08 6.05 -15.01
C MET A 78 -13.44 4.67 -15.51
N GLN A 79 -12.47 3.76 -15.48
CA GLN A 79 -12.65 2.35 -15.84
C GLN A 79 -12.61 1.48 -14.60
N GLY A 80 -13.58 0.55 -14.47
CA GLY A 80 -13.58 -0.44 -13.42
C GLY A 80 -12.48 -1.46 -13.59
N LYS A 81 -11.78 -1.77 -12.51
CA LYS A 81 -10.74 -2.79 -12.42
C LYS A 81 -11.09 -3.78 -11.32
N LYS A 82 -10.82 -5.04 -11.59
CA LYS A 82 -11.11 -6.13 -10.69
C LYS A 82 -9.97 -6.28 -9.68
N VAL A 83 -10.32 -6.32 -8.40
CA VAL A 83 -9.45 -6.78 -7.32
C VAL A 83 -9.97 -8.12 -6.82
N ALA A 84 -9.08 -9.09 -6.60
CA ALA A 84 -9.46 -10.41 -6.15
C ALA A 84 -8.45 -10.95 -5.13
N LEU A 85 -8.96 -11.74 -4.19
CA LEU A 85 -8.17 -12.47 -3.20
C LEU A 85 -8.69 -13.89 -3.10
N LEU A 86 -7.79 -14.86 -3.23
CA LEU A 86 -8.07 -16.28 -3.02
C LEU A 86 -7.42 -16.73 -1.70
N VAL A 87 -8.23 -17.34 -0.83
CA VAL A 87 -7.77 -17.85 0.46
C VAL A 87 -8.03 -19.35 0.52
N PRO A 88 -6.98 -20.21 0.47
CA PRO A 88 -7.13 -21.64 0.71
C PRO A 88 -7.22 -21.89 2.22
N VAL A 89 -8.17 -22.71 2.64
CA VAL A 89 -8.43 -23.09 4.04
C VAL A 89 -8.57 -24.60 4.11
N SER A 90 -8.01 -25.23 5.13
CA SER A 90 -8.22 -26.66 5.38
C SER A 90 -9.69 -26.94 5.64
N GLU A 91 -10.23 -28.01 5.04
CA GLU A 91 -11.62 -28.44 5.21
C GLU A 91 -11.94 -28.76 6.68
N GLU A 92 -10.98 -29.31 7.41
CA GLU A 92 -11.14 -29.62 8.84
C GLU A 92 -11.37 -28.34 9.66
N ILE A 93 -10.60 -27.28 9.37
CA ILE A 93 -10.77 -25.97 10.02
C ILE A 93 -12.10 -25.34 9.63
N ALA A 94 -12.47 -25.43 8.34
CA ALA A 94 -13.74 -24.89 7.85
C ALA A 94 -14.95 -25.59 8.50
N ARG A 95 -14.91 -26.91 8.68
CA ARG A 95 -16.00 -27.68 9.29
C ARG A 95 -16.10 -27.47 10.80
N THR A 96 -14.98 -27.42 11.50
CA THR A 96 -14.99 -27.29 12.97
C THR A 96 -15.18 -25.86 13.43
N ASN A 97 -14.85 -24.89 12.57
CA ASN A 97 -14.75 -23.45 12.91
C ASN A 97 -14.01 -23.21 14.23
N ALA A 98 -13.09 -24.13 14.58
CA ALA A 98 -12.44 -24.21 15.89
C ALA A 98 -11.61 -22.96 16.24
N ALA A 99 -11.21 -22.17 15.22
CA ALA A 99 -10.39 -20.97 15.39
C ALA A 99 -11.19 -19.66 15.12
N GLY A 100 -12.51 -19.71 15.01
CA GLY A 100 -13.30 -18.52 14.68
C GLY A 100 -12.97 -17.95 13.28
N LEU A 101 -12.66 -18.84 12.33
CA LEU A 101 -12.19 -18.47 10.98
C LEU A 101 -13.07 -17.46 10.28
N TYR A 102 -14.39 -17.62 10.36
CA TYR A 102 -15.33 -16.72 9.71
C TYR A 102 -15.30 -15.32 10.31
N GLU A 103 -15.16 -15.23 11.63
CA GLU A 103 -15.05 -13.92 12.29
C GLU A 103 -13.71 -13.26 11.94
N GLN A 104 -12.63 -14.02 11.84
CA GLN A 104 -11.35 -13.51 11.41
C GLN A 104 -11.39 -13.02 9.95
N LEU A 105 -12.01 -13.77 9.05
CA LEU A 105 -12.21 -13.35 7.66
C LEU A 105 -13.02 -12.06 7.55
N LYS A 106 -14.08 -11.90 8.34
CA LYS A 106 -14.84 -10.65 8.39
C LYS A 106 -13.97 -9.44 8.80
N GLN A 107 -12.93 -9.66 9.55
CA GLN A 107 -11.99 -8.61 9.97
C GLN A 107 -10.84 -8.39 8.95
N ASP A 108 -10.31 -9.44 8.39
CA ASP A 108 -9.09 -9.39 7.57
C ASP A 108 -9.38 -9.03 6.10
N LEU A 109 -10.47 -9.53 5.51
CA LEU A 109 -10.79 -9.28 4.11
C LEU A 109 -11.04 -7.80 3.78
N PRO A 110 -11.84 -7.05 4.57
CA PRO A 110 -12.01 -5.62 4.33
C PRO A 110 -10.69 -4.84 4.40
N VAL A 111 -9.84 -5.20 5.36
CA VAL A 111 -8.52 -4.56 5.53
C VAL A 111 -7.63 -4.80 4.31
N ALA A 112 -7.61 -6.02 3.79
CA ALA A 112 -6.79 -6.37 2.62
C ALA A 112 -7.25 -5.62 1.36
N ILE A 113 -8.57 -5.55 1.13
CA ILE A 113 -9.15 -4.86 -0.02
C ILE A 113 -8.92 -3.35 0.09
N ALA A 114 -9.18 -2.75 1.26
CA ALA A 114 -8.97 -1.33 1.50
C ALA A 114 -7.51 -0.92 1.26
N ARG A 115 -6.56 -1.71 1.76
CA ARG A 115 -5.12 -1.45 1.55
C ARG A 115 -4.71 -1.57 0.08
N ALA A 116 -5.22 -2.57 -0.63
CA ALA A 116 -4.93 -2.76 -2.05
C ALA A 116 -5.48 -1.61 -2.89
N PHE A 117 -6.69 -1.15 -2.58
CA PHE A 117 -7.31 -0.01 -3.26
C PHE A 117 -6.55 1.29 -2.97
N ASP A 118 -6.29 1.61 -1.70
CA ASP A 118 -5.57 2.84 -1.31
C ASP A 118 -4.19 2.89 -1.94
N TYR A 119 -3.45 1.78 -1.92
CA TYR A 119 -2.12 1.73 -2.51
C TYR A 119 -2.14 1.96 -4.03
N ALA A 120 -3.10 1.34 -4.72
CA ALA A 120 -3.25 1.52 -6.16
C ALA A 120 -3.71 2.96 -6.51
N ALA A 121 -4.63 3.56 -5.76
CA ALA A 121 -5.11 4.91 -5.98
C ALA A 121 -4.06 5.99 -5.67
N ILE A 122 -3.20 5.75 -4.68
CA ILE A 122 -2.16 6.69 -4.27
C ILE A 122 -0.92 6.57 -5.16
N HIS A 123 -0.40 5.36 -5.34
CA HIS A 123 0.89 5.13 -6.00
C HIS A 123 0.80 4.70 -7.46
N GLY A 124 -0.39 4.33 -7.96
CA GLY A 124 -0.52 3.74 -9.29
C GLY A 124 0.19 2.40 -9.42
N LYS A 125 0.38 1.68 -8.31
CA LYS A 125 1.08 0.40 -8.24
C LYS A 125 0.17 -0.70 -7.67
N ASP A 126 0.45 -1.92 -8.06
CA ASP A 126 -0.17 -3.09 -7.44
C ASP A 126 0.54 -3.42 -6.11
N LEU A 127 -0.22 -3.48 -5.02
CA LEU A 127 0.29 -3.76 -3.68
C LEU A 127 0.99 -5.13 -3.59
N ARG A 128 0.54 -6.10 -4.36
CA ARG A 128 1.05 -7.48 -4.32
C ARG A 128 2.38 -7.63 -5.06
N THR A 129 2.48 -7.07 -6.25
CA THR A 129 3.63 -7.23 -7.13
C THR A 129 4.62 -6.07 -7.05
N GLY A 130 4.18 -4.89 -6.58
CA GLY A 130 4.96 -3.65 -6.65
C GLY A 130 5.10 -3.09 -8.08
N GLY A 131 4.53 -3.79 -9.08
CA GLY A 131 4.52 -3.37 -10.48
C GLY A 131 3.48 -2.30 -10.79
N ALA A 132 3.28 -2.01 -12.08
CA ALA A 132 2.25 -1.07 -12.53
C ALA A 132 0.86 -1.52 -12.05
N GLY A 133 0.12 -0.59 -11.44
CA GLY A 133 -1.19 -0.82 -10.89
C GLY A 133 -2.32 -0.73 -11.92
N PRO A 134 -3.55 -0.93 -11.47
CA PRO A 134 -4.71 -0.97 -12.35
C PRO A 134 -5.16 0.40 -12.86
N PHE A 135 -4.78 1.49 -12.19
CA PHE A 135 -5.25 2.84 -12.48
C PHE A 135 -4.18 3.65 -13.24
N ALA A 136 -4.60 4.31 -14.33
CA ALA A 136 -3.74 5.19 -15.11
C ALA A 136 -3.50 6.55 -14.40
N ASP A 137 -4.49 6.99 -13.64
CA ASP A 137 -4.43 8.20 -12.81
C ASP A 137 -4.31 7.79 -11.34
N TYR A 138 -3.41 8.44 -10.61
CA TYR A 138 -3.15 8.20 -9.20
C TYR A 138 -2.69 9.48 -8.51
N LEU A 139 -2.86 9.55 -7.18
CA LEU A 139 -2.71 10.80 -6.43
C LEU A 139 -1.29 11.36 -6.42
N THR A 140 -0.27 10.52 -6.35
CA THR A 140 1.13 10.98 -6.37
C THR A 140 1.62 11.41 -7.74
N LYS A 141 0.83 11.17 -8.80
CA LYS A 141 1.13 11.64 -10.15
C LYS A 141 0.95 13.17 -10.22
N GLY A 142 2.05 13.89 -10.32
CA GLY A 142 2.04 15.37 -10.35
C GLY A 142 1.79 16.02 -8.98
N ALA A 143 1.82 15.27 -7.88
CA ALA A 143 1.81 15.84 -6.55
C ALA A 143 3.16 16.49 -6.22
N SER A 144 3.11 17.62 -5.51
CA SER A 144 4.31 18.20 -4.88
C SER A 144 4.80 17.28 -3.76
N SER A 145 6.09 17.28 -3.45
CA SER A 145 6.64 16.46 -2.38
C SER A 145 7.27 17.34 -1.31
N ILE A 146 7.00 17.02 -0.04
CA ILE A 146 7.65 17.60 1.13
C ILE A 146 8.25 16.47 1.96
N GLU A 147 9.50 16.63 2.32
CA GLU A 147 10.21 15.77 3.23
C GLU A 147 9.88 16.19 4.67
N ILE A 148 9.34 15.26 5.46
CA ILE A 148 8.94 15.53 6.85
C ILE A 148 10.14 15.38 7.80
N GLY A 149 10.10 16.15 8.90
CA GLY A 149 11.19 16.18 9.89
C GLY A 149 12.37 17.07 9.50
N THR A 150 12.24 17.86 8.43
CA THR A 150 13.27 18.79 7.98
C THR A 150 13.25 20.10 8.75
N ALA A 151 12.10 20.54 9.25
CA ALA A 151 12.02 21.70 10.12
C ALA A 151 12.65 21.39 11.50
N THR A 152 13.33 22.38 12.07
CA THR A 152 14.08 22.21 13.33
C THR A 152 13.16 21.81 14.48
N GLN A 153 13.56 20.80 15.25
CA GLN A 153 12.85 20.39 16.45
C GLN A 153 12.77 21.58 17.45
N GLY A 154 11.62 21.77 18.07
CA GLY A 154 11.36 22.95 18.91
C GLY A 154 10.80 24.17 18.16
N THR A 155 10.81 24.16 16.81
CA THR A 155 10.14 25.17 15.97
C THR A 155 9.00 24.59 15.14
N GLY A 156 8.44 23.47 15.59
CA GLY A 156 7.31 22.81 14.96
C GLY A 156 7.63 21.51 14.23
N SER A 157 8.86 21.28 13.80
CA SER A 157 9.28 20.02 13.16
C SER A 157 8.26 19.53 12.11
N THR A 158 7.84 18.27 12.18
CA THR A 158 6.85 17.66 11.26
C THR A 158 5.54 18.45 11.14
N TYR A 159 5.08 19.13 12.21
CA TYR A 159 3.88 19.97 12.15
C TYR A 159 4.06 21.14 11.17
N THR A 160 5.22 21.79 11.20
CA THR A 160 5.55 22.88 10.26
C THR A 160 5.64 22.37 8.83
N ASP A 161 6.21 21.18 8.61
CA ASP A 161 6.29 20.58 7.27
C ASP A 161 4.88 20.29 6.71
N LEU A 162 3.94 19.85 7.54
CA LEU A 162 2.56 19.64 7.13
C LEU A 162 1.87 20.96 6.72
N VAL A 163 2.09 22.05 7.48
CA VAL A 163 1.55 23.38 7.14
C VAL A 163 2.18 23.93 5.85
N ASN A 164 3.49 23.68 5.63
CA ASN A 164 4.14 24.06 4.39
C ASN A 164 3.55 23.34 3.17
N GLY A 165 3.12 22.09 3.33
CA GLY A 165 2.44 21.36 2.26
C GLY A 165 1.04 21.88 1.99
N GLU A 166 0.28 22.21 3.03
CA GLU A 166 -1.01 22.90 2.87
C GLU A 166 -0.83 24.18 2.06
N LYS A 167 0.18 24.98 2.40
CA LYS A 167 0.50 26.22 1.68
C LYS A 167 0.73 25.98 0.20
N LEU A 168 1.44 24.92 -0.19
CA LEU A 168 1.69 24.59 -1.60
C LEU A 168 0.40 24.32 -2.39
N VAL A 169 -0.57 23.65 -1.77
CA VAL A 169 -1.87 23.35 -2.40
C VAL A 169 -2.69 24.63 -2.56
N VAL A 170 -2.73 25.46 -1.51
CA VAL A 170 -3.48 26.74 -1.54
C VAL A 170 -2.84 27.74 -2.52
N ASP A 171 -1.52 27.85 -2.56
CA ASP A 171 -0.80 28.69 -3.52
C ASP A 171 -1.03 28.24 -4.99
N ALA A 172 -1.32 26.96 -5.19
CA ALA A 172 -1.71 26.41 -6.51
C ALA A 172 -3.18 26.68 -6.87
N GLY A 173 -3.96 27.32 -5.98
CA GLY A 173 -5.34 27.69 -6.21
C GLY A 173 -6.38 26.62 -5.87
N PHE A 174 -6.00 25.62 -5.06
CA PHE A 174 -6.90 24.55 -4.59
C PHE A 174 -7.21 24.68 -3.11
N ASP A 175 -8.37 24.14 -2.71
CA ASP A 175 -8.77 24.10 -1.31
C ASP A 175 -8.23 22.82 -0.66
N PHE A 176 -7.56 22.97 0.47
CA PHE A 176 -7.10 21.79 1.22
C PHE A 176 -8.27 21.18 2.00
N THR A 177 -8.59 19.90 1.79
CA THR A 177 -9.80 19.28 2.35
C THR A 177 -9.55 18.11 3.28
N GLY A 178 -8.35 17.50 3.28
CA GLY A 178 -8.05 16.38 4.17
C GLY A 178 -6.74 15.65 3.90
N PHE A 179 -6.47 14.67 4.75
CA PHE A 179 -5.28 13.84 4.71
C PHE A 179 -5.62 12.35 4.66
N ALA A 180 -4.99 11.62 3.74
CA ALA A 180 -4.83 10.18 3.85
C ALA A 180 -3.42 9.90 4.39
N ALA A 181 -3.28 9.23 5.54
CA ALA A 181 -2.03 9.10 6.23
C ALA A 181 -1.71 7.67 6.67
N ASP A 182 -0.43 7.36 6.82
CA ASP A 182 0.03 6.14 7.46
C ASP A 182 -0.02 6.32 9.00
N PRO A 183 -0.47 5.33 9.77
CA PRO A 183 -0.50 5.39 11.22
C PRO A 183 0.84 5.73 11.87
N ARG A 184 1.98 5.49 11.19
CA ARG A 184 3.32 5.83 11.68
C ARG A 184 3.58 7.34 11.75
N LEU A 185 2.75 8.15 11.09
CA LEU A 185 2.84 9.61 11.20
C LEU A 185 2.45 10.11 12.61
N LYS A 186 1.51 9.43 13.29
CA LYS A 186 1.03 9.84 14.63
C LYS A 186 2.16 9.96 15.67
N PRO A 187 3.05 8.96 15.86
CA PRO A 187 4.16 9.10 16.79
C PRO A 187 5.10 10.27 16.45
N THR A 188 5.38 10.49 15.18
CA THR A 188 6.25 11.58 14.72
C THR A 188 5.65 12.95 15.04
N LEU A 189 4.31 13.08 14.88
CA LEU A 189 3.59 14.31 15.24
C LEU A 189 3.58 14.57 16.75
N LYS A 190 3.46 13.52 17.57
CA LYS A 190 3.52 13.65 19.04
C LYS A 190 4.87 14.20 19.54
N LEU A 191 5.93 14.00 18.76
CA LEU A 191 7.27 14.55 19.04
C LEU A 191 7.44 16.00 18.58
N SER A 192 6.48 16.56 17.82
CA SER A 192 6.52 17.94 17.36
C SER A 192 6.17 18.88 18.53
N THR A 193 7.14 19.70 18.94
CA THR A 193 7.02 20.62 20.08
C THR A 193 7.28 22.07 19.67
N ASP A 194 6.74 23.01 20.42
CA ASP A 194 7.09 24.42 20.33
C ASP A 194 8.44 24.71 21.01
N THR A 195 8.86 25.96 20.99
CA THR A 195 10.12 26.43 21.62
C THR A 195 10.13 26.26 23.14
N THR A 196 8.97 26.04 23.76
CA THR A 196 8.81 25.82 25.21
C THR A 196 8.67 24.35 25.58
N GLY A 197 8.71 23.45 24.58
CA GLY A 197 8.59 22.01 24.76
C GLY A 197 7.15 21.49 24.86
N ARG A 198 6.15 22.32 24.57
CA ARG A 198 4.74 21.86 24.55
C ARG A 198 4.43 21.14 23.23
N PRO A 199 3.71 20.00 23.28
CA PRO A 199 3.25 19.34 22.07
C PRO A 199 2.34 20.26 21.24
N LEU A 200 2.61 20.33 19.93
CA LEU A 200 1.78 21.09 18.98
C LEU A 200 0.57 20.30 18.49
N TRP A 201 0.64 18.98 18.58
CA TRP A 201 -0.44 18.10 18.16
C TRP A 201 -0.78 17.12 19.28
N VAL A 202 -2.06 16.97 19.54
CA VAL A 202 -2.61 16.02 20.52
C VAL A 202 -3.62 15.15 19.80
N ASP A 203 -3.51 13.84 20.00
CA ASP A 203 -4.44 12.85 19.44
C ASP A 203 -5.83 13.06 20.08
N ASP A 204 -6.88 13.06 19.27
CA ASP A 204 -8.23 13.11 19.79
C ASP A 204 -8.65 11.70 20.28
N PRO A 205 -8.83 11.50 21.59
CA PRO A 205 -9.18 10.20 22.11
C PRO A 205 -10.59 9.72 21.72
N GLN A 206 -11.43 10.60 21.19
CA GLN A 206 -12.78 10.26 20.71
C GLN A 206 -12.80 9.83 19.24
N SER A 207 -11.78 10.21 18.46
CA SER A 207 -11.62 9.71 17.10
C SER A 207 -11.07 8.28 17.15
N GLY A 208 -11.67 7.38 16.38
CA GLY A 208 -11.21 5.99 16.30
C GLY A 208 -9.75 5.86 15.84
N ILE A 209 -9.20 4.65 15.89
CA ILE A 209 -7.79 4.38 15.52
C ILE A 209 -7.48 4.84 14.08
N ASN A 210 -8.44 4.73 13.19
CA ASN A 210 -8.29 4.98 11.76
C ASN A 210 -8.76 6.36 11.29
N ALA A 211 -9.31 7.18 12.19
CA ALA A 211 -9.77 8.53 11.89
C ALA A 211 -9.18 9.54 12.89
N GLY A 212 -9.12 10.79 12.53
CA GLY A 212 -8.64 11.85 13.40
C GLY A 212 -8.69 13.20 12.73
N ASN A 213 -8.16 14.21 13.40
CA ASN A 213 -8.00 15.55 12.89
C ASN A 213 -6.51 15.89 12.81
N LEU A 214 -6.08 16.42 11.67
CA LEU A 214 -4.72 16.83 11.42
C LEU A 214 -4.72 18.27 10.90
N ILE A 215 -4.16 19.19 11.69
CA ILE A 215 -4.12 20.63 11.37
C ILE A 215 -5.52 21.23 11.07
N GLY A 216 -6.56 20.74 11.74
CA GLY A 216 -7.93 21.21 11.50
C GLY A 216 -8.70 20.48 10.39
N TYR A 217 -8.05 19.58 9.65
CA TYR A 217 -8.67 18.81 8.57
C TYR A 217 -8.90 17.35 8.96
N PRO A 218 -9.90 16.68 8.38
CA PRO A 218 -10.11 15.26 8.59
C PRO A 218 -8.91 14.46 8.07
N ALA A 219 -8.47 13.50 8.87
CA ALA A 219 -7.36 12.61 8.53
C ALA A 219 -7.80 11.16 8.73
N TYR A 220 -7.60 10.34 7.68
CA TYR A 220 -7.86 8.92 7.73
C TYR A 220 -6.57 8.13 7.61
N TYR A 221 -6.42 7.13 8.49
CA TYR A 221 -5.17 6.39 8.64
C TYR A 221 -5.31 4.97 8.13
N ASN A 222 -4.53 4.65 7.09
CA ASN A 222 -4.44 3.30 6.55
C ASN A 222 -2.99 2.99 6.14
N ARG A 223 -2.51 1.79 6.49
CA ARG A 223 -1.16 1.35 6.09
C ARG A 223 -1.02 1.11 4.59
N GLY A 224 -2.12 1.05 3.83
CA GLY A 224 -2.11 1.07 2.37
C GLY A 224 -1.52 2.36 1.79
N VAL A 225 -1.59 3.48 2.51
CA VAL A 225 -1.03 4.77 2.08
C VAL A 225 0.46 4.68 1.81
N SER A 226 1.21 3.97 2.63
CA SER A 226 2.65 3.79 2.45
C SER A 226 3.04 2.43 1.89
N GLY A 227 2.10 1.51 1.72
CA GLY A 227 2.39 0.12 1.39
C GLY A 227 2.89 -0.73 2.57
N ALA A 228 3.04 -0.14 3.75
CA ALA A 228 3.49 -0.84 4.96
C ALA A 228 2.38 -1.65 5.60
N TYR A 229 2.06 -2.79 5.04
CA TYR A 229 1.05 -3.66 5.64
C TYR A 229 1.57 -5.02 6.09
N ARG A 230 2.83 -5.18 6.32
CA ARG A 230 3.46 -6.46 6.47
C ARG A 230 3.10 -7.29 7.68
N ARG A 231 3.03 -8.58 7.40
CA ARG A 231 3.23 -9.64 8.39
C ARG A 231 4.70 -9.66 8.80
N SER A 232 4.98 -10.14 10.01
CA SER A 232 6.34 -10.28 10.55
C SER A 232 7.29 -10.97 9.57
N GLY A 233 8.37 -10.31 9.21
CA GLY A 233 9.38 -10.75 8.26
C GLY A 233 9.59 -9.70 7.18
N SER A 234 10.75 -9.08 7.15
CA SER A 234 11.06 -8.05 6.19
C SER A 234 11.19 -8.64 4.79
N ARG A 235 10.40 -8.14 3.84
CA ARG A 235 10.53 -8.52 2.42
C ARG A 235 11.83 -7.99 1.80
N VAL A 236 12.36 -6.93 2.36
CA VAL A 236 13.59 -6.32 1.89
C VAL A 236 14.63 -6.39 3.01
N GLN A 237 15.72 -7.05 2.76
CA GLN A 237 16.86 -7.12 3.65
C GLN A 237 18.10 -6.63 2.93
N VAL A 238 18.86 -5.77 3.59
CA VAL A 238 20.07 -5.20 3.01
C VAL A 238 21.26 -5.86 3.67
N VAL A 239 22.06 -6.54 2.87
CA VAL A 239 23.31 -7.19 3.29
C VAL A 239 24.46 -6.26 2.96
N THR A 240 25.14 -5.76 3.96
CA THR A 240 26.28 -4.84 3.82
C THR A 240 27.57 -5.50 4.30
N ILE A 241 28.58 -5.52 3.45
CA ILE A 241 29.93 -5.96 3.81
C ILE A 241 30.70 -4.74 4.30
N THR A 242 31.24 -4.80 5.49
CA THR A 242 32.02 -3.72 6.10
C THR A 242 33.48 -4.11 6.27
N GLY A 243 34.35 -3.16 6.59
CA GLY A 243 35.77 -3.42 6.85
C GLY A 243 36.63 -3.61 5.61
N THR A 244 36.11 -3.31 4.40
CA THR A 244 36.86 -3.34 3.12
C THR A 244 37.69 -4.62 2.93
N PRO A 245 37.06 -5.82 2.93
CA PRO A 245 37.80 -7.07 2.69
C PRO A 245 38.46 -7.06 1.31
N THR A 246 39.61 -7.70 1.21
CA THR A 246 40.36 -7.85 -0.05
C THR A 246 40.30 -9.27 -0.61
N GLY A 247 39.65 -10.19 0.15
CA GLY A 247 39.51 -11.59 -0.24
C GLY A 247 38.53 -12.36 0.64
N GLY A 248 38.40 -13.64 0.38
CA GLY A 248 37.59 -14.55 1.16
C GLY A 248 36.14 -14.64 0.73
N THR A 249 35.33 -15.29 1.55
CA THR A 249 33.92 -15.56 1.29
C THR A 249 33.07 -15.29 2.51
N PHE A 250 31.79 -15.01 2.30
CA PHE A 250 30.77 -14.92 3.34
C PHE A 250 29.67 -15.96 3.13
N SER A 251 28.84 -16.11 4.15
CA SER A 251 27.68 -17.00 4.07
C SER A 251 26.40 -16.28 4.52
N LEU A 252 25.28 -16.73 3.96
CA LEU A 252 23.93 -16.28 4.30
C LEU A 252 23.12 -17.50 4.73
N ALA A 253 22.42 -17.40 5.84
CA ALA A 253 21.60 -18.48 6.38
C ALA A 253 20.17 -18.01 6.62
N VAL A 254 19.21 -18.88 6.38
CA VAL A 254 17.79 -18.67 6.67
C VAL A 254 17.16 -19.95 7.17
N GLY A 255 16.53 -19.91 8.36
CA GLY A 255 15.79 -21.05 8.90
C GLY A 255 16.59 -22.35 9.00
N GLY A 256 17.93 -22.24 9.17
CA GLY A 256 18.84 -23.41 9.23
C GLY A 256 19.45 -23.83 7.89
N ALA A 257 18.95 -23.35 6.74
CA ALA A 257 19.60 -23.54 5.45
C ALA A 257 20.70 -22.49 5.24
N ILE A 258 21.87 -22.90 4.74
CA ILE A 258 23.06 -22.04 4.63
C ILE A 258 23.55 -22.02 3.20
N ALA A 259 23.63 -20.84 2.61
CA ALA A 259 24.37 -20.56 1.37
C ALA A 259 25.78 -20.10 1.74
N SER A 260 26.77 -20.94 1.57
CA SER A 260 28.17 -20.66 1.87
C SER A 260 29.01 -20.42 0.62
N GLY A 261 30.22 -19.86 0.80
CA GLY A 261 31.17 -19.68 -0.30
C GLY A 261 30.86 -18.51 -1.23
N ILE A 262 30.08 -17.54 -0.81
CA ILE A 262 29.80 -16.33 -1.60
C ILE A 262 31.04 -15.44 -1.55
N ALA A 263 31.64 -15.15 -2.70
CA ALA A 263 32.84 -14.31 -2.77
C ALA A 263 32.59 -12.88 -2.23
N PHE A 264 33.57 -12.29 -1.56
CA PHE A 264 33.46 -10.94 -0.99
C PHE A 264 33.04 -9.87 -2.00
N ASN A 265 33.41 -10.04 -3.26
CA ASN A 265 33.12 -9.15 -4.40
C ASN A 265 32.10 -9.74 -5.37
N ALA A 266 31.25 -10.67 -4.92
CA ALA A 266 30.26 -11.31 -5.78
C ALA A 266 29.34 -10.29 -6.46
N ALA A 267 28.97 -10.57 -7.70
CA ALA A 267 27.91 -9.82 -8.37
C ALA A 267 26.54 -10.13 -7.72
N SER A 268 25.60 -9.20 -7.79
CA SER A 268 24.24 -9.39 -7.23
C SER A 268 23.54 -10.65 -7.78
N SER A 269 23.80 -11.02 -9.04
CA SER A 269 23.27 -12.25 -9.65
C SER A 269 23.79 -13.53 -8.99
N ALA A 270 25.05 -13.56 -8.55
CA ALA A 270 25.62 -14.70 -7.85
C ALA A 270 25.02 -14.83 -6.44
N VAL A 271 24.83 -13.72 -5.74
CA VAL A 271 24.16 -13.68 -4.45
C VAL A 271 22.69 -14.12 -4.60
N GLN A 272 22.00 -13.69 -5.67
CA GLN A 272 20.63 -14.10 -5.97
C GLN A 272 20.53 -15.62 -6.16
N THR A 273 21.46 -16.22 -6.91
CA THR A 273 21.50 -17.66 -7.12
C THR A 273 21.70 -18.40 -5.78
N ALA A 274 22.60 -17.90 -4.93
CA ALA A 274 22.87 -18.47 -3.62
C ALA A 274 21.65 -18.40 -2.69
N ILE A 275 20.93 -17.27 -2.67
CA ILE A 275 19.73 -17.08 -1.86
C ILE A 275 18.58 -17.96 -2.37
N ARG A 276 18.36 -18.04 -3.68
CA ARG A 276 17.32 -18.89 -4.28
C ARG A 276 17.52 -20.36 -4.01
N ALA A 277 18.77 -20.80 -3.92
CA ALA A 277 19.13 -22.17 -3.60
C ALA A 277 18.75 -22.58 -2.15
N LEU A 278 18.44 -21.63 -1.26
CA LEU A 278 17.93 -21.91 0.09
C LEU A 278 16.48 -22.44 0.10
N GLY A 279 15.80 -22.44 -1.06
CA GLY A 279 14.44 -22.94 -1.20
C GLY A 279 13.38 -21.91 -0.77
N THR A 280 12.17 -22.41 -0.51
CA THR A 280 11.03 -21.58 -0.10
C THR A 280 11.26 -20.98 1.30
N PRO A 281 10.97 -19.67 1.52
CA PRO A 281 10.28 -18.73 0.62
C PRO A 281 11.24 -17.93 -0.30
N TRP A 282 12.54 -18.23 -0.30
CA TRP A 282 13.56 -17.44 -0.98
C TRP A 282 13.76 -17.81 -2.47
N ALA A 283 13.12 -18.85 -2.94
CA ALA A 283 13.23 -19.30 -4.35
C ALA A 283 12.86 -18.21 -5.38
N GLY A 284 11.96 -17.29 -5.01
CA GLY A 284 11.57 -16.16 -5.84
C GLY A 284 12.30 -14.84 -5.53
N ALA A 285 13.32 -14.85 -4.66
CA ALA A 285 14.02 -13.64 -4.26
C ALA A 285 14.71 -12.93 -5.43
N THR A 286 14.70 -11.60 -5.42
CA THR A 286 15.50 -10.76 -6.31
C THR A 286 16.58 -10.06 -5.52
N VAL A 287 17.77 -9.94 -6.09
CA VAL A 287 18.91 -9.27 -5.47
C VAL A 287 19.43 -8.18 -6.39
N THR A 288 19.50 -6.97 -5.87
CA THR A 288 20.07 -5.82 -6.56
C THR A 288 21.25 -5.27 -5.75
N GLY A 289 22.10 -4.50 -6.39
CA GLY A 289 23.29 -3.91 -5.76
C GLY A 289 24.54 -4.12 -6.60
N SER A 290 25.62 -3.46 -6.19
CA SER A 290 26.92 -3.54 -6.85
C SER A 290 27.69 -4.79 -6.40
N ALA A 291 28.69 -5.19 -7.17
CA ALA A 291 29.65 -6.22 -6.77
C ALA A 291 30.36 -5.78 -5.46
N GLY A 292 30.37 -6.67 -4.46
CA GLY A 292 30.88 -6.34 -3.12
C GLY A 292 29.87 -5.64 -2.20
N GLY A 293 28.62 -5.46 -2.63
CA GLY A 293 27.52 -4.88 -1.84
C GLY A 293 27.47 -3.34 -1.83
N PRO A 294 26.52 -2.74 -1.11
CA PRO A 294 25.45 -3.43 -0.39
C PRO A 294 24.48 -4.16 -1.33
N TYR A 295 23.99 -5.32 -0.89
CA TYR A 295 23.01 -6.10 -1.64
C TYR A 295 21.62 -5.91 -1.03
N THR A 296 20.68 -5.46 -1.83
CA THR A 296 19.27 -5.40 -1.45
C THR A 296 18.56 -6.67 -1.92
N ILE A 297 18.14 -7.50 -0.98
CA ILE A 297 17.47 -8.77 -1.20
C ILE A 297 15.98 -8.55 -0.97
N THR A 298 15.19 -8.69 -2.03
CA THR A 298 13.73 -8.54 -1.98
C THR A 298 13.09 -9.91 -2.21
N LEU A 299 12.24 -10.33 -1.27
CA LEU A 299 11.42 -11.54 -1.43
C LEU A 299 10.27 -11.29 -2.41
N SER A 300 9.79 -12.35 -3.02
CA SER A 300 8.51 -12.33 -3.72
C SER A 300 7.42 -11.86 -2.77
N PRO A 301 6.47 -11.01 -3.24
CA PRO A 301 5.50 -10.33 -2.38
C PRO A 301 4.61 -11.24 -1.54
N LEU A 302 4.64 -12.52 -1.79
CA LEU A 302 3.69 -13.50 -1.25
C LEU A 302 4.31 -14.55 -0.35
N GLY A 303 5.63 -14.53 -0.18
CA GLY A 303 6.29 -15.40 0.79
C GLY A 303 5.77 -15.09 2.20
N GLY A 304 5.23 -16.09 2.91
CA GLY A 304 4.84 -15.96 4.31
C GLY A 304 5.98 -15.42 5.17
N ALA A 305 5.74 -15.20 6.46
CA ALA A 305 6.74 -14.74 7.41
C ALA A 305 8.07 -15.49 7.20
N SER A 306 9.04 -14.82 6.58
CA SER A 306 10.34 -15.42 6.36
C SER A 306 11.23 -15.15 7.57
N ALA A 307 11.96 -16.16 7.98
CA ALA A 307 13.00 -15.95 8.97
C ALA A 307 14.00 -14.90 8.45
N PRO A 308 14.52 -14.03 9.33
CA PRO A 308 15.53 -13.07 8.93
C PRO A 308 16.76 -13.78 8.39
N ILE A 309 17.40 -13.18 7.39
CA ILE A 309 18.71 -13.64 6.93
C ILE A 309 19.72 -13.40 8.07
N VAL A 310 20.49 -14.41 8.37
CA VAL A 310 21.65 -14.31 9.24
C VAL A 310 22.89 -14.40 8.36
N ALA A 311 23.76 -13.41 8.44
CA ALA A 311 25.00 -13.40 7.67
C ALA A 311 26.21 -13.72 8.55
N SER A 312 27.19 -14.39 7.97
CA SER A 312 28.48 -14.61 8.62
C SER A 312 29.62 -14.17 7.70
N GLY A 313 30.45 -13.26 8.19
CA GLY A 313 31.69 -12.81 7.54
C GLY A 313 32.94 -13.56 7.98
N ALA A 314 32.81 -14.69 8.72
CA ALA A 314 33.97 -15.40 9.28
C ALA A 314 35.01 -15.88 8.26
N GLY A 315 34.62 -16.02 6.99
CA GLY A 315 35.52 -16.38 5.90
C GLY A 315 36.10 -15.21 5.11
N LEU A 316 35.80 -13.97 5.52
CA LEU A 316 36.35 -12.77 4.88
C LEU A 316 37.79 -12.55 5.32
N THR A 317 38.65 -12.08 4.40
CA THR A 317 40.08 -11.86 4.64
C THR A 317 40.49 -10.49 4.17
N GLY A 318 41.55 -9.93 4.83
CA GLY A 318 42.04 -8.59 4.55
C GLY A 318 41.14 -7.48 5.10
N GLY A 319 41.56 -6.24 4.90
CA GLY A 319 40.84 -5.07 5.43
C GLY A 319 40.91 -4.92 6.95
N THR A 320 40.00 -4.12 7.51
CA THR A 320 39.95 -3.82 8.96
C THR A 320 38.67 -4.43 9.55
N ASN A 321 38.79 -5.55 10.27
CA ASN A 321 37.71 -6.28 10.91
C ASN A 321 36.50 -6.47 9.96
N PRO A 322 36.65 -7.20 8.84
CA PRO A 322 35.57 -7.37 7.90
C PRO A 322 34.40 -8.14 8.52
N THR A 323 33.22 -7.60 8.40
CA THR A 323 31.98 -8.23 8.87
C THR A 323 30.88 -8.10 7.83
N VAL A 324 29.85 -8.92 7.97
CA VAL A 324 28.64 -8.81 7.17
C VAL A 324 27.48 -8.48 8.08
N VAL A 325 26.82 -7.39 7.80
CA VAL A 325 25.66 -6.91 8.57
C VAL A 325 24.42 -7.05 7.71
N VAL A 326 23.34 -7.57 8.30
CA VAL A 326 22.02 -7.62 7.66
C VAL A 326 21.12 -6.62 8.35
N ALA A 327 20.72 -5.62 7.61
CA ALA A 327 19.69 -4.68 8.03
C ALA A 327 18.36 -5.05 7.39
N GLN A 328 17.32 -5.09 8.19
CA GLN A 328 15.97 -5.21 7.66
C GLN A 328 15.50 -3.82 7.26
N SER A 329 15.09 -3.66 6.00
CA SER A 329 14.46 -2.41 5.59
C SER A 329 13.15 -2.24 6.35
N PRO A 330 12.81 -1.01 6.75
CA PRO A 330 11.48 -0.73 7.28
C PRO A 330 10.39 -1.27 6.36
N ASP A 331 9.30 -1.68 6.95
CA ASP A 331 8.17 -2.32 6.27
C ASP A 331 7.37 -1.36 5.36
N SER A 332 8.01 -0.53 4.57
CA SER A 332 7.29 0.32 3.63
C SER A 332 7.87 0.19 2.22
N ASP A 333 6.97 0.01 1.26
CA ASP A 333 7.34 0.04 -0.15
C ASP A 333 7.58 1.48 -0.62
N SER A 334 7.23 2.47 0.19
CA SER A 334 7.48 3.88 -0.06
C SER A 334 7.78 4.64 1.24
N ASN A 335 8.49 5.75 1.11
CA ASN A 335 8.73 6.70 2.20
C ASN A 335 7.51 7.58 2.49
N LEU A 336 6.40 7.40 1.78
CA LEU A 336 5.19 8.20 1.93
C LEU A 336 4.57 7.99 3.32
N ARG A 337 4.34 9.09 4.03
CA ARG A 337 3.68 9.11 5.34
C ARG A 337 2.28 9.68 5.29
N ALA A 338 2.04 10.62 4.40
CA ALA A 338 0.71 11.16 4.16
C ALA A 338 0.61 11.72 2.74
N ILE A 339 -0.60 11.82 2.27
CA ILE A 339 -0.97 12.63 1.11
C ILE A 339 -2.12 13.53 1.52
N GLY A 340 -1.99 14.82 1.25
CA GLY A 340 -3.00 15.82 1.55
C GLY A 340 -3.32 16.64 0.32
N GLY A 341 -4.46 17.32 0.31
CA GLY A 341 -4.84 18.18 -0.79
C GLY A 341 -6.33 18.34 -0.99
N ASP A 342 -6.71 18.69 -2.21
CA ASP A 342 -8.11 18.87 -2.61
C ASP A 342 -8.71 17.56 -3.10
N TRP A 343 -9.40 16.88 -2.22
CA TRP A 343 -10.04 15.59 -2.49
C TRP A 343 -11.30 15.70 -3.37
N SER A 344 -11.82 16.91 -3.60
CA SER A 344 -12.88 17.14 -4.57
C SER A 344 -12.43 16.84 -6.02
N GLN A 345 -11.12 16.89 -6.25
CA GLN A 345 -10.46 16.60 -7.53
C GLN A 345 -10.25 15.10 -7.78
N ALA A 346 -10.56 14.25 -6.80
CA ALA A 346 -10.47 12.79 -6.91
C ALA A 346 -11.86 12.15 -6.82
N ALA A 347 -12.07 11.12 -7.62
CA ALA A 347 -13.32 10.35 -7.62
C ALA A 347 -13.04 8.85 -7.65
N TRP A 348 -13.85 8.09 -6.93
CA TRP A 348 -13.81 6.64 -6.96
C TRP A 348 -15.19 6.06 -7.20
N GLY A 349 -15.25 4.86 -7.70
CA GLY A 349 -16.50 4.16 -7.95
C GLY A 349 -16.41 2.67 -7.72
N GLN A 350 -17.53 2.08 -7.43
CA GLN A 350 -17.70 0.63 -7.33
C GLN A 350 -18.67 0.19 -8.43
N GLY A 351 -18.24 -0.79 -9.21
CA GLY A 351 -19.01 -1.31 -10.33
C GLY A 351 -19.76 -2.60 -10.01
N MET A 352 -19.26 -3.39 -9.07
CA MET A 352 -19.84 -4.66 -8.64
C MET A 352 -19.67 -4.81 -7.15
N ASP A 353 -20.70 -5.30 -6.49
CA ASP A 353 -20.64 -5.67 -5.09
C ASP A 353 -19.59 -6.76 -4.86
N ILE A 354 -19.06 -6.82 -3.64
CA ILE A 354 -18.13 -7.87 -3.26
C ILE A 354 -18.84 -9.21 -3.40
N THR A 355 -18.27 -10.07 -4.24
CA THR A 355 -18.75 -11.44 -4.41
C THR A 355 -17.80 -12.39 -3.73
N ILE A 356 -18.36 -13.32 -2.96
CA ILE A 356 -17.63 -14.38 -2.30
C ILE A 356 -18.06 -15.71 -2.91
N LYS A 357 -17.09 -16.43 -3.46
CA LYS A 357 -17.31 -17.77 -4.03
C LYS A 357 -16.53 -18.78 -3.21
N VAL A 358 -17.15 -19.91 -2.95
CA VAL A 358 -16.57 -21.01 -2.20
C VAL A 358 -16.48 -22.24 -3.10
N SER A 359 -15.37 -22.92 -3.13
CA SER A 359 -15.17 -24.15 -3.89
C SER A 359 -14.25 -25.11 -3.15
N ASP A 360 -14.62 -26.37 -3.12
CA ASP A 360 -13.86 -27.50 -2.58
C ASP A 360 -13.26 -28.40 -3.68
N THR A 361 -13.61 -28.14 -4.94
CA THR A 361 -13.21 -28.94 -6.10
C THR A 361 -12.31 -28.21 -7.08
N ALA A 362 -12.11 -26.89 -6.91
CA ALA A 362 -11.30 -26.10 -7.82
C ALA A 362 -9.80 -26.36 -7.63
N SER A 363 -9.04 -26.15 -8.70
CA SER A 363 -7.58 -26.06 -8.63
C SER A 363 -7.13 -24.59 -8.60
N TYR A 364 -6.03 -24.34 -7.92
CA TYR A 364 -5.40 -23.01 -7.92
C TYR A 364 -3.90 -23.13 -8.12
N VAL A 365 -3.29 -22.08 -8.58
CA VAL A 365 -1.84 -21.97 -8.72
C VAL A 365 -1.33 -21.08 -7.58
N ASP A 366 -0.38 -21.59 -6.83
CA ASP A 366 0.26 -20.83 -5.76
C ASP A 366 1.22 -19.77 -6.32
N GLU A 367 1.82 -19.02 -5.42
CA GLU A 367 2.76 -17.95 -5.72
C GLU A 367 4.08 -18.41 -6.34
N ASN A 368 4.39 -19.69 -6.18
CA ASN A 368 5.57 -20.33 -6.74
C ASN A 368 5.30 -20.95 -8.11
N GLY A 369 4.06 -20.84 -8.62
CA GLY A 369 3.63 -21.45 -9.87
C GLY A 369 3.26 -22.93 -9.74
N VAL A 370 3.11 -23.45 -8.51
CA VAL A 370 2.70 -24.85 -8.26
C VAL A 370 1.18 -24.94 -8.32
N THR A 371 0.68 -25.92 -9.06
CA THR A 371 -0.75 -26.19 -9.13
C THR A 371 -1.18 -27.08 -7.99
N HIS A 372 -2.16 -26.63 -7.22
CA HIS A 372 -2.79 -27.35 -6.12
C HIS A 372 -4.22 -27.75 -6.48
N SER A 373 -4.65 -28.90 -6.01
CA SER A 373 -6.02 -29.36 -6.14
C SER A 373 -6.71 -29.34 -4.79
N ALA A 374 -7.75 -28.51 -4.65
CA ALA A 374 -8.49 -28.41 -3.39
C ALA A 374 -9.07 -29.77 -2.95
N PHE A 375 -9.54 -30.55 -3.91
CA PHE A 375 -10.11 -31.89 -3.65
C PHE A 375 -9.06 -32.89 -3.11
N GLN A 376 -7.85 -32.90 -3.69
CA GLN A 376 -6.80 -33.85 -3.25
C GLN A 376 -6.16 -33.46 -1.94
N GLU A 377 -6.12 -32.16 -1.64
CA GLU A 377 -5.45 -31.60 -0.46
C GLU A 377 -6.44 -31.28 0.67
N ASN A 378 -7.72 -31.67 0.55
CA ASN A 378 -8.78 -31.37 1.50
C ASN A 378 -8.85 -29.88 1.86
N LEU A 379 -8.90 -29.03 0.83
CA LEU A 379 -8.97 -27.59 0.97
C LEU A 379 -10.32 -27.03 0.51
N VAL A 380 -10.75 -25.99 1.16
CA VAL A 380 -11.84 -25.11 0.74
C VAL A 380 -11.25 -23.80 0.28
N LEU A 381 -11.57 -23.37 -0.93
CA LEU A 381 -11.10 -22.13 -1.52
C LEU A 381 -12.16 -21.05 -1.35
N LEU A 382 -11.79 -19.93 -0.75
CA LEU A 382 -12.61 -18.73 -0.64
C LEU A 382 -12.08 -17.70 -1.63
N LEU A 383 -12.86 -17.38 -2.66
CA LEU A 383 -12.55 -16.35 -3.64
C LEU A 383 -13.40 -15.10 -3.36
N VAL A 384 -12.72 -14.00 -3.08
CA VAL A 384 -13.35 -12.69 -2.91
C VAL A 384 -13.00 -11.80 -4.08
N GLU A 385 -14.00 -11.19 -4.70
CA GLU A 385 -13.84 -10.32 -5.87
C GLU A 385 -14.61 -9.02 -5.68
N ALA A 386 -14.01 -7.90 -6.11
CA ALA A 386 -14.68 -6.60 -6.16
C ALA A 386 -14.21 -5.81 -7.39
N HIS A 387 -15.00 -4.83 -7.81
CA HIS A 387 -14.68 -3.94 -8.91
C HIS A 387 -14.63 -2.50 -8.43
N TYR A 388 -13.47 -1.87 -8.57
CA TYR A 388 -13.24 -0.47 -8.23
C TYR A 388 -12.71 0.31 -9.43
N GLY A 389 -13.09 1.59 -9.49
CA GLY A 389 -12.51 2.57 -10.38
C GLY A 389 -11.97 3.74 -9.58
N PHE A 390 -10.94 4.38 -10.10
CA PHE A 390 -10.37 5.58 -9.52
C PHE A 390 -9.92 6.51 -10.62
N VAL A 391 -10.10 7.82 -10.43
CA VAL A 391 -9.68 8.86 -11.34
C VAL A 391 -9.41 10.15 -10.58
N THR A 392 -8.45 10.93 -11.05
CA THR A 392 -8.16 12.26 -10.52
C THR A 392 -7.94 13.25 -11.66
N SER A 393 -8.21 14.54 -11.44
CA SER A 393 -7.97 15.57 -12.45
C SER A 393 -6.47 15.64 -12.82
N ASP A 394 -6.12 16.24 -13.98
CA ASP A 394 -4.72 16.40 -14.41
C ASP A 394 -4.06 17.68 -13.86
N ALA A 395 -4.82 18.53 -13.15
CA ALA A 395 -4.31 19.79 -12.64
C ALA A 395 -3.12 19.55 -11.67
N PRO A 396 -1.98 20.20 -11.86
CA PRO A 396 -0.82 20.08 -10.99
C PRO A 396 -1.05 20.83 -9.67
N GLY A 397 -0.38 20.39 -8.58
CA GLY A 397 -0.39 21.08 -7.30
C GLY A 397 -1.62 20.86 -6.42
N LYS A 398 -2.60 20.07 -6.86
CA LYS A 398 -3.82 19.74 -6.09
C LYS A 398 -3.57 18.81 -4.89
N PHE A 399 -2.49 18.03 -4.92
CA PHE A 399 -2.06 17.16 -3.85
C PHE A 399 -0.60 17.38 -3.50
N VAL A 400 -0.27 17.11 -2.25
CA VAL A 400 1.09 17.11 -1.72
C VAL A 400 1.37 15.79 -1.04
N ALA A 401 2.51 15.20 -1.36
CA ALA A 401 3.02 13.98 -0.77
C ALA A 401 4.01 14.32 0.35
N TYR A 402 3.79 13.77 1.53
CA TYR A 402 4.69 13.93 2.66
C TYR A 402 5.50 12.66 2.84
N THR A 403 6.81 12.76 2.69
CA THR A 403 7.72 11.62 2.69
C THR A 403 8.74 11.71 3.81
N ASP A 404 9.15 10.58 4.37
CA ASP A 404 10.34 10.58 5.24
C ASP A 404 11.59 10.89 4.42
N ALA A 405 12.61 11.40 5.09
CA ALA A 405 13.95 11.51 4.56
C ALA A 405 14.44 10.14 4.05
N ALA A 406 15.08 10.13 2.89
CA ALA A 406 15.59 8.92 2.25
C ALA A 406 16.84 8.37 2.98
#